data_0b472e8043ebafecf904ccd33fefc562
#
_entry.id   0b472e8043ebafecf904ccd33fefc562
#
_cell.length_a   1.000
_cell.length_b   1.000
_cell.length_c   1.000
_cell.angle_alpha   90.00
_cell.angle_beta   90.00
_cell.angle_gamma   90.00
#
_symmetry.space_group_name_H-M   'P 1'
#
loop_
_entity.id
_entity.type
_entity.pdbx_description
1 polymer ?
#
loop_
_entity_poly.entity_id
_entity_poly.type
_entity_poly.pdbx_seq_one_letter_code
_entity_poly.pdbx_strand_id
1 'polypeptide(L)'
;MKKISPSTKLMEIITDYQLNQIFPGDCLSQLDLVLYQTGDYICRQGSEQDVIPYFLKGRLKIVHSLENGSDTILEIQEKPGLLGEIELLLDRVCITSVIADQDSLVVQLSARHFKDRLLLDPTFLRSTAKTLAEKLHQINYLAPANFHYSVKERLATHFLEHCDENGTLKPKMNQLALRFGISYRHLSRVIKQMIDEGLVQREGRVYTILDAKRMNDLSIKHAETIDR
;
A
#
# COMPACT_ATOMS: atom_id res chain seq x y z
N MET A 1 -17.77 9.57 8.21
CA MET A 1 -17.08 10.64 7.44
C MET A 1 -17.42 12.01 8.03
N LYS A 2 -16.43 12.83 8.37
CA LYS A 2 -16.61 14.18 8.91
C LYS A 2 -15.73 15.17 8.11
N LYS A 3 -16.37 16.14 7.44
CA LYS A 3 -15.66 17.23 6.76
C LYS A 3 -15.09 18.19 7.81
N ILE A 4 -13.80 18.52 7.69
CA ILE A 4 -13.10 19.41 8.60
C ILE A 4 -12.96 20.76 7.89
N SER A 5 -13.67 21.78 8.36
CA SER A 5 -13.43 23.16 7.92
C SER A 5 -12.54 23.87 8.94
N PRO A 6 -11.33 24.27 8.61
CA PRO A 6 -11.05 25.66 8.28
C PRO A 6 -9.88 25.85 7.29
N SER A 7 -9.92 26.96 6.56
CA SER A 7 -8.94 27.34 5.53
C SER A 7 -7.48 27.35 6.00
N THR A 8 -7.21 27.73 7.23
CA THR A 8 -5.83 27.80 7.77
C THR A 8 -5.16 26.42 7.82
N LYS A 9 -5.88 25.39 8.28
CA LYS A 9 -5.33 24.02 8.37
C LYS A 9 -5.10 23.38 7.00
N LEU A 10 -5.89 23.76 6.00
CA LEU A 10 -5.72 23.29 4.63
C LEU A 10 -4.42 23.83 4.01
N MET A 11 -4.07 25.09 4.26
CA MET A 11 -2.81 25.68 3.76
C MET A 11 -1.57 25.01 4.35
N GLU A 12 -1.59 24.69 5.64
CA GLU A 12 -0.51 23.92 6.28
C GLU A 12 -0.37 22.53 5.62
N ILE A 13 -1.48 21.83 5.43
CA ILE A 13 -1.51 20.51 4.78
C ILE A 13 -0.99 20.58 3.33
N ILE A 14 -1.39 21.59 2.56
CA ILE A 14 -0.90 21.79 1.19
C ILE A 14 0.64 21.89 1.18
N THR A 15 1.21 22.60 2.14
CA THR A 15 2.64 22.80 2.27
C THR A 15 3.35 21.53 2.76
N ASP A 16 2.87 20.93 3.84
CA ASP A 16 3.49 19.77 4.49
C ASP A 16 3.52 18.54 3.57
N TYR A 17 2.46 18.35 2.78
CA TYR A 17 2.34 17.24 1.84
C TYR A 17 2.70 17.61 0.39
N GLN A 18 3.16 18.84 0.15
CA GLN A 18 3.54 19.33 -1.18
C GLN A 18 2.46 19.11 -2.24
N LEU A 19 1.19 19.32 -1.87
CA LEU A 19 0.05 19.05 -2.74
C LEU A 19 0.06 19.92 -4.02
N ASN A 20 0.76 21.04 -4.02
CA ASN A 20 0.99 21.89 -5.19
C ASN A 20 1.85 21.24 -6.27
N GLN A 21 2.57 20.15 -5.95
CA GLN A 21 3.29 19.34 -6.94
C GLN A 21 2.41 18.24 -7.56
N ILE A 22 1.19 18.08 -7.05
CA ILE A 22 0.24 17.04 -7.42
C ILE A 22 -0.98 17.66 -8.08
N PHE A 23 -1.58 18.66 -7.45
CA PHE A 23 -2.78 19.31 -7.92
C PHE A 23 -2.49 20.70 -8.51
N PRO A 24 -3.20 21.09 -9.59
CA PRO A 24 -3.13 22.45 -10.13
C PRO A 24 -3.48 23.50 -9.07
N GLY A 25 -2.87 24.68 -9.16
CA GLY A 25 -3.03 25.74 -8.18
C GLY A 25 -4.48 26.19 -7.96
N ASP A 26 -5.28 26.23 -9.02
CA ASP A 26 -6.71 26.57 -8.99
C ASP A 26 -7.56 25.50 -8.27
N CYS A 27 -7.10 24.25 -8.20
CA CYS A 27 -7.76 23.16 -7.50
C CYS A 27 -7.45 23.13 -6.00
N LEU A 28 -6.32 23.70 -5.57
CA LEU A 28 -5.86 23.61 -4.17
C LEU A 28 -6.85 24.23 -3.17
N SER A 29 -7.48 25.34 -3.53
CA SER A 29 -8.48 26.01 -2.69
C SER A 29 -9.82 25.28 -2.62
N GLN A 30 -10.03 24.31 -3.52
CA GLN A 30 -11.25 23.50 -3.64
C GLN A 30 -11.13 22.14 -2.97
N LEU A 31 -9.96 21.83 -2.40
CA LEU A 31 -9.74 20.59 -1.67
C LEU A 31 -10.58 20.58 -0.38
N ASP A 32 -11.36 19.53 -0.23
CA ASP A 32 -12.05 19.21 1.02
C ASP A 32 -11.17 18.35 1.90
N LEU A 33 -10.96 18.77 3.15
CA LEU A 33 -10.28 17.96 4.16
C LEU A 33 -11.31 17.10 4.90
N VAL A 34 -11.14 15.79 4.88
CA VAL A 34 -12.11 14.83 5.41
C VAL A 34 -11.42 13.84 6.35
N LEU A 35 -12.02 13.63 7.52
CA LEU A 35 -11.69 12.54 8.42
C LEU A 35 -12.64 11.38 8.17
N TYR A 36 -12.09 10.26 7.73
CA TYR A 36 -12.76 8.97 7.64
C TYR A 36 -12.47 8.19 8.93
N GLN A 37 -13.53 7.78 9.61
CA GLN A 37 -13.42 6.95 10.81
C GLN A 37 -13.19 5.50 10.43
N THR A 38 -12.64 4.72 11.35
CA THR A 38 -12.45 3.28 11.17
C THR A 38 -13.74 2.60 10.66
N GLY A 39 -13.64 1.88 9.55
CA GLY A 39 -14.76 1.23 8.87
C GLY A 39 -15.45 2.06 7.78
N ASP A 40 -15.19 3.38 7.69
CA ASP A 40 -15.73 4.21 6.62
C ASP A 40 -15.13 3.81 5.26
N TYR A 41 -15.94 3.90 4.21
CA TYR A 41 -15.51 3.70 2.83
C TYR A 41 -15.14 5.03 2.19
N ILE A 42 -13.99 5.09 1.56
CA ILE A 42 -13.58 6.21 0.70
C ILE A 42 -14.12 5.98 -0.72
N CYS A 43 -14.03 4.75 -1.21
CA CYS A 43 -14.76 4.28 -2.39
C CYS A 43 -15.23 2.84 -2.19
N ARG A 44 -16.22 2.41 -2.98
CA ARG A 44 -16.76 1.05 -2.95
C ARG A 44 -16.60 0.38 -4.31
N GLN A 45 -16.18 -0.86 -4.30
CA GLN A 45 -16.12 -1.69 -5.51
C GLN A 45 -17.48 -1.68 -6.24
N GLY A 46 -17.45 -1.47 -7.55
CA GLY A 46 -18.63 -1.40 -8.42
C GLY A 46 -19.35 -0.06 -8.42
N SER A 47 -19.02 0.91 -7.56
CA SER A 47 -19.59 2.26 -7.61
C SER A 47 -18.80 3.17 -8.53
N GLU A 48 -19.45 4.24 -9.00
CA GLU A 48 -18.76 5.36 -9.63
C GLU A 48 -17.84 6.07 -8.62
N GLN A 49 -16.82 6.72 -9.13
CA GLN A 49 -15.89 7.48 -8.32
C GLN A 49 -16.39 8.93 -8.15
N ASP A 50 -17.05 9.21 -7.05
CA ASP A 50 -17.62 10.54 -6.77
C ASP A 50 -16.55 11.58 -6.40
N VAL A 51 -15.43 11.13 -5.85
CA VAL A 51 -14.34 11.99 -5.37
C VAL A 51 -12.99 11.52 -5.90
N ILE A 52 -12.04 12.46 -5.98
CA ILE A 52 -10.63 12.21 -6.30
C ILE A 52 -9.87 12.37 -4.99
N PRO A 53 -9.64 11.29 -4.22
CA PRO A 53 -9.08 11.36 -2.90
C PRO A 53 -7.56 11.25 -2.93
N TYR A 54 -6.90 12.03 -2.07
CA TYR A 54 -5.48 11.91 -1.77
C TYR A 54 -5.33 11.63 -0.28
N PHE A 55 -4.83 10.47 0.04
CA PHE A 55 -4.58 10.01 1.41
C PHE A 55 -3.40 10.76 2.02
N LEU A 56 -3.56 11.27 3.24
CA LEU A 56 -2.53 12.01 3.97
C LEU A 56 -1.92 11.19 5.09
N LYS A 57 -2.74 10.68 5.99
CA LYS A 57 -2.28 9.90 7.14
C LYS A 57 -3.38 9.02 7.72
N GLY A 58 -2.98 8.00 8.45
CA GLY A 58 -3.84 6.97 9.03
C GLY A 58 -3.46 5.61 8.48
N ARG A 59 -4.45 4.77 8.24
CA ARG A 59 -4.26 3.46 7.65
C ARG A 59 -5.48 3.06 6.84
N LEU A 60 -5.27 2.72 5.58
CA LEU A 60 -6.31 2.26 4.67
C LEU A 60 -6.05 0.81 4.29
N LYS A 61 -7.12 0.07 4.04
CA LYS A 61 -7.08 -1.24 3.38
C LYS A 61 -7.78 -1.17 2.03
N ILE A 62 -7.13 -1.67 1.01
CA ILE A 62 -7.66 -1.79 -0.35
C ILE A 62 -8.10 -3.24 -0.51
N VAL A 63 -9.39 -3.44 -0.74
CA VAL A 63 -10.05 -4.75 -0.70
C VAL A 63 -10.70 -5.03 -2.04
N HIS A 64 -10.46 -6.23 -2.57
CA HIS A 64 -11.20 -6.77 -3.70
C HIS A 64 -12.13 -7.87 -3.21
N SER A 65 -13.44 -7.66 -3.41
CA SER A 65 -14.46 -8.65 -3.07
C SER A 65 -14.72 -9.54 -4.28
N LEU A 66 -14.59 -10.85 -4.10
CA LEU A 66 -14.84 -11.85 -5.13
C LEU A 66 -16.33 -12.21 -5.18
N GLU A 67 -16.80 -12.74 -6.31
CA GLU A 67 -18.20 -13.17 -6.51
C GLU A 67 -18.67 -14.21 -5.50
N ASN A 68 -17.77 -15.01 -4.96
CA ASN A 68 -18.07 -16.00 -3.91
C ASN A 68 -18.23 -15.38 -2.51
N GLY A 69 -18.20 -14.05 -2.37
CA GLY A 69 -18.33 -13.32 -1.13
C GLY A 69 -17.08 -13.26 -0.27
N SER A 70 -15.94 -13.76 -0.75
CA SER A 70 -14.67 -13.62 -0.02
C SER A 70 -13.97 -12.31 -0.35
N ASP A 71 -13.44 -11.66 0.68
CA ASP A 71 -12.65 -10.45 0.56
C ASP A 71 -11.16 -10.76 0.52
N THR A 72 -10.46 -10.13 -0.42
CA THR A 72 -8.99 -10.17 -0.50
C THR A 72 -8.45 -8.78 -0.26
N ILE A 73 -7.63 -8.62 0.77
CA ILE A 73 -6.90 -7.37 0.97
C ILE A 73 -5.73 -7.36 -0.02
N LEU A 74 -5.75 -6.42 -0.94
CA LEU A 74 -4.70 -6.25 -1.94
C LEU A 74 -3.55 -5.40 -1.43
N GLU A 75 -3.85 -4.38 -0.62
CA GLU A 75 -2.87 -3.43 -0.11
C GLU A 75 -3.30 -2.87 1.25
N ILE A 76 -2.30 -2.58 2.08
CA ILE A 76 -2.44 -1.72 3.26
C ILE A 76 -1.64 -0.44 2.98
N GLN A 77 -2.34 0.66 2.82
CA GLN A 77 -1.70 1.96 2.57
C GLN A 77 -1.52 2.73 3.86
N GLU A 78 -0.27 3.04 4.18
CA GLU A 78 0.15 3.85 5.33
C GLU A 78 0.91 5.11 4.88
N LYS A 79 1.28 5.20 3.59
CA LYS A 79 1.98 6.35 3.01
C LYS A 79 1.02 7.26 2.25
N PRO A 80 1.23 8.58 2.27
CA PRO A 80 0.44 9.51 1.47
C PRO A 80 0.43 9.12 -0.02
N GLY A 81 -0.69 9.36 -0.68
CA GLY A 81 -0.81 9.06 -2.12
C GLY A 81 -2.21 9.23 -2.68
N LEU A 82 -2.27 9.33 -4.00
CA LEU A 82 -3.51 9.38 -4.77
C LEU A 82 -4.21 8.01 -4.72
N LEU A 83 -5.52 8.03 -4.68
CA LEU A 83 -6.38 6.84 -4.69
C LEU A 83 -7.36 6.91 -5.86
N GLY A 84 -7.67 5.76 -6.46
CA GLY A 84 -8.61 5.70 -7.58
C GLY A 84 -8.06 6.30 -8.89
N GLU A 85 -6.73 6.38 -9.02
CA GLU A 85 -6.07 6.88 -10.22
C GLU A 85 -6.36 6.02 -11.46
N ILE A 86 -6.54 4.72 -11.28
CA ILE A 86 -6.86 3.78 -12.37
C ILE A 86 -8.26 4.08 -12.92
N GLU A 87 -9.23 4.18 -12.02
CA GLU A 87 -10.62 4.46 -12.35
C GLU A 87 -10.78 5.82 -13.01
N LEU A 88 -10.07 6.81 -12.48
CA LEU A 88 -10.06 8.17 -13.02
C LEU A 88 -9.54 8.21 -14.47
N LEU A 89 -8.40 7.52 -14.74
CA LEU A 89 -7.77 7.53 -16.07
C LEU A 89 -8.49 6.65 -17.09
N LEU A 90 -9.07 5.53 -16.64
CA LEU A 90 -9.74 4.56 -17.52
C LEU A 90 -11.24 4.81 -17.66
N ASP A 91 -11.77 5.79 -16.95
CA ASP A 91 -13.23 6.09 -16.91
C ASP A 91 -14.06 4.85 -16.55
N ARG A 92 -13.71 4.22 -15.43
CA ARG A 92 -14.35 2.99 -14.96
C ARG A 92 -14.85 3.12 -13.53
N VAL A 93 -15.79 2.25 -13.19
CA VAL A 93 -16.22 2.07 -11.79
C VAL A 93 -15.06 1.55 -10.93
N CYS A 94 -15.14 1.78 -9.64
CA CYS A 94 -14.14 1.31 -8.68
C CYS A 94 -13.99 -0.21 -8.76
N ILE A 95 -12.78 -0.69 -9.05
CA ILE A 95 -12.47 -2.12 -9.12
C ILE A 95 -12.19 -2.72 -7.74
N THR A 96 -11.96 -1.87 -6.74
CA THR A 96 -11.71 -2.24 -5.35
C THR A 96 -12.47 -1.33 -4.40
N SER A 97 -12.64 -1.77 -3.16
CA SER A 97 -13.08 -0.90 -2.05
C SER A 97 -11.86 -0.37 -1.31
N VAL A 98 -11.87 0.92 -0.98
CA VAL A 98 -10.89 1.55 -0.08
C VAL A 98 -11.58 1.88 1.24
N ILE A 99 -11.12 1.28 2.32
CA ILE A 99 -11.76 1.33 3.64
C ILE A 99 -10.74 1.85 4.66
N ALA A 100 -11.17 2.76 5.52
CA ALA A 100 -10.36 3.21 6.65
C ALA A 100 -10.20 2.06 7.67
N ASP A 101 -8.98 1.53 7.80
CA ASP A 101 -8.63 0.51 8.80
C ASP A 101 -8.30 1.14 10.15
N GLN A 102 -8.01 2.43 10.16
CA GLN A 102 -7.92 3.34 11.29
C GLN A 102 -8.43 4.72 10.85
N ASP A 103 -8.72 5.59 11.82
CA ASP A 103 -9.08 6.97 11.52
C ASP A 103 -8.07 7.60 10.58
N SER A 104 -8.55 8.06 9.44
CA SER A 104 -7.70 8.42 8.29
C SER A 104 -8.06 9.80 7.75
N LEU A 105 -7.04 10.61 7.51
CA LEU A 105 -7.17 11.95 6.97
C LEU A 105 -6.92 11.94 5.47
N VAL A 106 -7.85 12.52 4.72
CA VAL A 106 -7.85 12.56 3.26
C VAL A 106 -8.18 13.97 2.80
N VAL A 107 -7.50 14.49 1.79
CA VAL A 107 -8.01 15.60 0.99
C VAL A 107 -8.65 15.07 -0.28
N GLN A 108 -9.72 15.69 -0.74
CA GLN A 108 -10.43 15.22 -1.91
C GLN A 108 -11.03 16.35 -2.72
N LEU A 109 -11.16 16.15 -4.02
CA LEU A 109 -11.93 16.97 -4.96
C LEU A 109 -13.16 16.21 -5.42
N SER A 110 -14.22 16.94 -5.79
CA SER A 110 -15.36 16.35 -6.48
C SER A 110 -14.94 15.86 -7.88
N ALA A 111 -15.08 14.56 -8.17
CA ALA A 111 -14.76 14.01 -9.47
C ALA A 111 -15.62 14.66 -10.57
N ARG A 112 -16.90 14.85 -10.31
CA ARG A 112 -17.84 15.50 -11.23
C ARG A 112 -17.38 16.89 -11.71
N HIS A 113 -16.71 17.67 -10.85
CA HIS A 113 -16.34 19.05 -11.18
C HIS A 113 -14.89 19.19 -11.64
N PHE A 114 -14.01 18.28 -11.22
CA PHE A 114 -12.56 18.47 -11.41
C PHE A 114 -11.89 17.41 -12.26
N LYS A 115 -12.56 16.28 -12.59
CA LYS A 115 -11.98 15.20 -13.40
C LYS A 115 -11.38 15.72 -14.70
N ASP A 116 -12.18 16.39 -15.54
CA ASP A 116 -11.72 16.86 -16.85
C ASP A 116 -10.59 17.90 -16.72
N ARG A 117 -10.69 18.78 -15.71
CA ARG A 117 -9.65 19.78 -15.43
C ARG A 117 -8.32 19.13 -15.05
N LEU A 118 -8.36 18.07 -14.23
CA LEU A 118 -7.16 17.34 -13.80
C LEU A 118 -6.57 16.50 -14.93
N LEU A 119 -7.39 15.86 -15.75
CA LEU A 119 -6.94 15.06 -16.87
C LEU A 119 -6.31 15.89 -18.00
N LEU A 120 -6.50 17.20 -18.01
CA LEU A 120 -5.82 18.15 -18.92
C LEU A 120 -4.60 18.82 -18.30
N ASP A 121 -4.30 18.58 -17.02
CA ASP A 121 -3.21 19.23 -16.32
C ASP A 121 -1.92 18.41 -16.38
N PRO A 122 -0.82 18.94 -16.93
CA PRO A 122 0.44 18.21 -17.06
C PRO A 122 1.07 17.84 -15.69
N THR A 123 0.89 18.67 -14.66
CA THR A 123 1.44 18.44 -13.33
C THR A 123 0.76 17.25 -12.68
N PHE A 124 -0.58 17.24 -12.72
CA PHE A 124 -1.39 16.13 -12.21
C PHE A 124 -1.10 14.83 -12.95
N LEU A 125 -1.10 14.86 -14.29
CA LEU A 125 -0.83 13.69 -15.11
C LEU A 125 0.57 13.13 -14.88
N ARG A 126 1.59 13.99 -14.78
CA ARG A 126 2.97 13.58 -14.50
C ARG A 126 3.10 12.92 -13.11
N SER A 127 2.47 13.50 -12.09
CA SER A 127 2.44 12.92 -10.73
C SER A 127 1.75 11.57 -10.72
N THR A 128 0.58 11.48 -11.37
CA THR A 128 -0.20 10.22 -11.48
C THR A 128 0.58 9.15 -12.25
N ALA A 129 1.18 9.51 -13.39
CA ALA A 129 2.01 8.59 -14.18
C ALA A 129 3.21 8.06 -13.38
N LYS A 130 3.87 8.93 -12.60
CA LYS A 130 4.97 8.51 -11.71
C LYS A 130 4.48 7.51 -10.66
N THR A 131 3.37 7.79 -9.99
CA THR A 131 2.77 6.88 -9.00
C THR A 131 2.42 5.51 -9.60
N LEU A 132 1.81 5.50 -10.80
CA LEU A 132 1.49 4.25 -11.50
C LEU A 132 2.75 3.49 -11.92
N ALA A 133 3.77 4.19 -12.41
CA ALA A 133 5.05 3.58 -12.77
C ALA A 133 5.75 2.95 -11.56
N GLU A 134 5.74 3.62 -10.41
CA GLU A 134 6.29 3.08 -9.15
C GLU A 134 5.51 1.83 -8.69
N LYS A 135 4.17 1.87 -8.73
CA LYS A 135 3.32 0.71 -8.41
C LYS A 135 3.59 -0.46 -9.36
N LEU A 136 3.66 -0.20 -10.67
CA LEU A 136 3.95 -1.21 -11.68
C LEU A 136 5.36 -1.81 -11.50
N HIS A 137 6.35 -0.96 -11.25
CA HIS A 137 7.71 -1.40 -10.96
C HIS A 137 7.74 -2.34 -9.75
N GLN A 138 7.07 -1.97 -8.67
CA GLN A 138 6.97 -2.80 -7.47
C GLN A 138 6.29 -4.16 -7.76
N ILE A 139 5.19 -4.16 -8.53
CA ILE A 139 4.51 -5.41 -8.94
C ILE A 139 5.46 -6.27 -9.76
N ASN A 140 6.10 -5.71 -10.80
CA ASN A 140 7.01 -6.42 -11.68
C ASN A 140 8.24 -6.96 -10.94
N TYR A 141 8.73 -6.28 -9.91
CA TYR A 141 9.83 -6.74 -9.06
C TYR A 141 9.40 -7.92 -8.17
N LEU A 142 8.20 -7.86 -7.60
CA LEU A 142 7.72 -8.88 -6.66
C LEU A 142 7.08 -10.10 -7.35
N ALA A 143 6.45 -9.92 -8.51
CA ALA A 143 5.74 -10.99 -9.19
C ALA A 143 6.61 -12.20 -9.55
N PRO A 144 7.82 -12.06 -10.14
CA PRO A 144 8.68 -13.19 -10.44
C PRO A 144 9.05 -13.98 -9.18
N ALA A 145 9.37 -13.28 -8.09
CA ALA A 145 9.69 -13.93 -6.82
C ALA A 145 8.51 -14.75 -6.28
N ASN A 146 7.28 -14.25 -6.45
CA ASN A 146 6.08 -14.96 -6.01
C ASN A 146 5.79 -16.23 -6.85
N PHE A 147 6.20 -16.27 -8.11
CA PHE A 147 5.98 -17.43 -9.00
C PHE A 147 7.07 -18.48 -8.91
N HIS A 148 8.32 -18.08 -8.73
CA HIS A 148 9.48 -18.98 -8.87
C HIS A 148 10.03 -19.48 -7.53
N TYR A 149 9.79 -18.77 -6.43
CA TYR A 149 10.33 -19.11 -5.13
C TYR A 149 9.26 -19.49 -4.12
N SER A 150 9.54 -20.48 -3.31
CA SER A 150 8.67 -20.90 -2.23
C SER A 150 8.50 -19.78 -1.19
N VAL A 151 7.42 -19.83 -0.42
CA VAL A 151 7.20 -18.90 0.68
C VAL A 151 8.36 -18.93 1.69
N LYS A 152 8.98 -20.08 1.88
CA LYS A 152 10.10 -20.27 2.79
C LYS A 152 11.36 -19.55 2.32
N GLU A 153 11.69 -19.62 1.02
CA GLU A 153 12.82 -18.90 0.43
C GLU A 153 12.62 -17.40 0.51
N ARG A 154 11.41 -16.91 0.20
CA ARG A 154 11.05 -15.50 0.32
C ARG A 154 11.09 -14.99 1.76
N LEU A 155 10.71 -15.83 2.73
CA LEU A 155 10.83 -15.52 4.15
C LEU A 155 12.28 -15.45 4.59
N ALA A 156 13.11 -16.39 4.16
CA ALA A 156 14.53 -16.39 4.48
C ALA A 156 15.20 -15.11 3.97
N THR A 157 14.94 -14.74 2.73
CA THR A 157 15.41 -13.48 2.13
C THR A 157 14.94 -12.27 2.94
N HIS A 158 13.63 -12.17 3.19
CA HIS A 158 13.06 -11.06 3.94
C HIS A 158 13.65 -10.93 5.36
N PHE A 159 13.88 -12.03 6.03
CA PHE A 159 14.45 -12.02 7.39
C PHE A 159 15.88 -11.53 7.37
N LEU A 160 16.71 -11.99 6.43
CA LEU A 160 18.10 -11.54 6.29
C LEU A 160 18.22 -10.06 5.91
N GLU A 161 17.33 -9.57 5.04
CA GLU A 161 17.34 -8.16 4.59
C GLU A 161 16.86 -7.16 5.66
N HIS A 162 16.06 -7.61 6.64
CA HIS A 162 15.38 -6.72 7.57
C HIS A 162 15.70 -6.99 9.04
N CYS A 163 16.58 -7.95 9.34
CA CYS A 163 17.07 -8.15 10.71
C CYS A 163 18.09 -7.06 11.08
N ASP A 164 18.18 -6.79 12.37
CA ASP A 164 19.24 -5.97 12.95
C ASP A 164 20.59 -6.75 13.05
N GLU A 165 21.61 -6.11 13.60
CA GLU A 165 22.94 -6.70 13.80
C GLU A 165 22.94 -7.97 14.68
N ASN A 166 21.91 -8.15 15.49
CA ASN A 166 21.72 -9.33 16.35
C ASN A 166 20.89 -10.42 15.66
N GLY A 167 20.55 -10.26 14.38
CA GLY A 167 19.70 -11.18 13.63
C GLY A 167 18.23 -11.16 14.05
N THR A 168 17.75 -10.07 14.71
CA THR A 168 16.37 -9.96 15.19
C THR A 168 15.53 -9.04 14.32
N LEU A 169 14.23 -9.34 14.22
CA LEU A 169 13.26 -8.51 13.50
C LEU A 169 11.86 -8.61 14.09
N LYS A 170 11.02 -7.58 13.83
CA LYS A 170 9.61 -7.53 14.22
C LYS A 170 8.72 -7.31 12.98
N PRO A 171 8.45 -8.36 12.18
CA PRO A 171 7.71 -8.20 10.93
C PRO A 171 6.23 -7.87 11.19
N LYS A 172 5.65 -7.01 10.35
CA LYS A 172 4.21 -6.80 10.28
C LYS A 172 3.59 -7.95 9.49
N MET A 173 3.21 -9.02 10.17
CA MET A 173 2.81 -10.30 9.58
C MET A 173 1.70 -10.19 8.52
N ASN A 174 0.69 -9.33 8.74
CA ASN A 174 -0.38 -9.12 7.77
C ASN A 174 0.15 -8.49 6.47
N GLN A 175 1.04 -7.51 6.58
CA GLN A 175 1.66 -6.87 5.41
C GLN A 175 2.58 -7.85 4.68
N LEU A 176 3.29 -8.72 5.42
CA LEU A 176 4.16 -9.72 4.83
C LEU A 176 3.36 -10.80 4.07
N ALA A 177 2.22 -11.24 4.61
CA ALA A 177 1.31 -12.14 3.92
C ALA A 177 0.81 -11.54 2.61
N LEU A 178 0.39 -10.26 2.63
CA LEU A 178 -0.04 -9.52 1.44
C LEU A 178 1.10 -9.41 0.40
N ARG A 179 2.29 -8.98 0.84
CA ARG A 179 3.47 -8.87 -0.04
C ARG A 179 3.79 -10.20 -0.74
N PHE A 180 3.57 -11.31 -0.06
CA PHE A 180 3.82 -12.66 -0.60
C PHE A 180 2.62 -13.24 -1.35
N GLY A 181 1.48 -12.55 -1.41
CA GLY A 181 0.27 -13.02 -2.08
C GLY A 181 -0.31 -14.28 -1.46
N ILE A 182 -0.20 -14.45 -0.14
CA ILE A 182 -0.66 -15.63 0.59
C ILE A 182 -1.52 -15.25 1.79
N SER A 183 -2.31 -16.20 2.29
CA SER A 183 -3.07 -16.00 3.52
C SER A 183 -2.15 -15.93 4.74
N TYR A 184 -2.56 -15.17 5.76
CA TYR A 184 -1.90 -15.14 7.07
C TYR A 184 -1.71 -16.54 7.66
N ARG A 185 -2.71 -17.42 7.49
CA ARG A 185 -2.65 -18.81 7.97
C ARG A 185 -1.52 -19.60 7.28
N HIS A 186 -1.37 -19.42 5.97
CA HIS A 186 -0.27 -20.05 5.22
C HIS A 186 1.09 -19.53 5.68
N LEU A 187 1.24 -18.20 5.78
CA LEU A 187 2.46 -17.57 6.29
C LEU A 187 2.84 -18.12 7.67
N SER A 188 1.88 -18.15 8.61
CA SER A 188 2.09 -18.64 9.97
C SER A 188 2.52 -20.10 10.00
N ARG A 189 1.97 -20.95 9.11
CA ARG A 189 2.35 -22.35 8.98
C ARG A 189 3.81 -22.51 8.51
N VAL A 190 4.23 -21.71 7.52
CA VAL A 190 5.61 -21.78 7.03
C VAL A 190 6.60 -21.27 8.07
N ILE A 191 6.26 -20.19 8.79
CA ILE A 191 7.10 -19.71 9.89
C ILE A 191 7.22 -20.75 11.00
N LYS A 192 6.12 -21.43 11.35
CA LYS A 192 6.17 -22.53 12.32
C LYS A 192 7.12 -23.63 11.87
N GLN A 193 7.06 -24.02 10.59
CA GLN A 193 7.99 -24.99 10.04
C GLN A 193 9.45 -24.52 10.16
N MET A 194 9.75 -23.23 9.90
CA MET A 194 11.12 -22.70 10.05
C MET A 194 11.58 -22.71 11.52
N ILE A 195 10.65 -22.53 12.47
CA ILE A 195 10.95 -22.65 13.92
C ILE A 195 11.24 -24.11 14.26
N ASP A 196 10.41 -25.04 13.83
CA ASP A 196 10.56 -26.48 14.09
C ASP A 196 11.86 -27.05 13.48
N GLU A 197 12.34 -26.46 12.38
CA GLU A 197 13.64 -26.77 11.76
C GLU A 197 14.85 -26.06 12.42
N GLY A 198 14.63 -25.24 13.44
CA GLY A 198 15.69 -24.51 14.12
C GLY A 198 16.33 -23.38 13.31
N LEU A 199 15.66 -22.86 12.29
CA LEU A 199 16.17 -21.74 11.48
C LEU A 199 15.96 -20.40 12.17
N VAL A 200 14.81 -20.25 12.85
CA VAL A 200 14.40 -19.04 13.56
C VAL A 200 13.78 -19.39 14.90
N GLN A 201 13.89 -18.48 15.86
CA GLN A 201 13.19 -18.52 17.14
C GLN A 201 12.17 -17.38 17.18
N ARG A 202 11.09 -17.57 17.96
CA ARG A 202 10.07 -16.55 18.17
C ARG A 202 9.85 -16.31 19.66
N GLU A 203 9.92 -15.03 20.05
CA GLU A 203 9.55 -14.55 21.38
C GLU A 203 8.52 -13.41 21.25
N GLY A 204 7.26 -13.72 21.52
CA GLY A 204 6.17 -12.78 21.32
C GLY A 204 6.00 -12.35 19.86
N ARG A 205 6.40 -11.11 19.55
CA ARG A 205 6.38 -10.53 18.18
C ARG A 205 7.78 -10.41 17.57
N VAL A 206 8.82 -10.81 18.29
CA VAL A 206 10.21 -10.77 17.83
C VAL A 206 10.58 -12.13 17.27
N TYR A 207 11.30 -12.12 16.16
CA TYR A 207 11.89 -13.28 15.55
C TYR A 207 13.41 -13.11 15.52
N THR A 208 14.15 -14.19 15.83
CA THR A 208 15.61 -14.22 15.83
C THR A 208 16.08 -15.31 14.90
N ILE A 209 17.01 -15.00 14.02
CA ILE A 209 17.66 -15.98 13.14
C ILE A 209 18.63 -16.80 13.99
N LEU A 210 18.44 -18.13 14.04
CA LEU A 210 19.31 -19.05 14.78
C LEU A 210 20.43 -19.61 13.90
N ASP A 211 20.16 -19.87 12.64
CA ASP A 211 21.10 -20.44 11.67
C ASP A 211 21.19 -19.55 10.44
N ALA A 212 22.04 -18.53 10.53
CA ALA A 212 22.26 -17.57 9.45
C ALA A 212 22.81 -18.21 8.17
N LYS A 213 23.62 -19.28 8.29
CA LYS A 213 24.17 -19.99 7.14
C LYS A 213 23.07 -20.70 6.36
N ARG A 214 22.24 -21.52 7.02
CA ARG A 214 21.11 -22.19 6.35
C ARG A 214 20.06 -21.21 5.84
N MET A 215 19.84 -20.08 6.55
CA MET A 215 18.96 -19.01 6.07
C MET A 215 19.51 -18.39 4.78
N ASN A 216 20.83 -18.16 4.69
CA ASN A 216 21.47 -17.63 3.50
C ASN A 216 21.44 -18.63 2.33
N ASP A 217 21.59 -19.93 2.61
CA ASP A 217 21.48 -20.98 1.59
C ASP A 217 20.06 -21.11 1.03
N LEU A 218 19.04 -20.83 1.84
CA LEU A 218 17.63 -20.78 1.46
C LEU A 218 17.25 -19.47 0.78
N SER A 219 17.98 -18.38 1.01
CA SER A 219 17.61 -17.06 0.49
C SER A 219 17.72 -17.02 -1.04
N ILE A 220 16.86 -16.18 -1.62
CA ILE A 220 16.91 -15.87 -3.05
C ILE A 220 18.19 -15.09 -3.30
N LYS A 221 19.10 -15.69 -4.05
CA LYS A 221 20.28 -14.97 -4.53
C LYS A 221 19.85 -14.10 -5.69
N HIS A 222 19.65 -12.81 -5.43
CA HIS A 222 19.49 -11.86 -6.51
C HIS A 222 20.80 -11.91 -7.35
N ALA A 223 20.67 -12.22 -8.64
CA ALA A 223 21.73 -11.88 -9.58
C ALA A 223 21.98 -10.38 -9.34
N GLU A 224 23.25 -10.01 -9.06
CA GLU A 224 23.65 -8.64 -8.78
C GLU A 224 22.92 -7.72 -9.74
N THR A 225 22.04 -6.87 -9.21
CA THR A 225 21.27 -5.92 -10.01
C THR A 225 22.30 -5.05 -10.68
N ILE A 226 22.32 -5.09 -12.01
CA ILE A 226 23.14 -4.21 -12.83
C ILE A 226 22.63 -2.81 -12.56
N ASP A 227 23.22 -2.16 -11.55
CA ASP A 227 23.18 -0.71 -11.39
C ASP A 227 24.02 -0.13 -12.52
N ARG A 228 23.34 0.31 -13.57
CA ARG A 228 23.87 1.21 -14.58
C ARG A 228 22.88 2.30 -14.88
#